data_0f03c53d5a0a28a07f090ab8e441a4ad
#
_entry.id   0f03c53d5a0a28a07f090ab8e441a4ad
#
_cell.length_a   1.000
_cell.length_b   1.000
_cell.length_c   1.000
_cell.angle_alpha   90.00
_cell.angle_beta   90.00
_cell.angle_gamma   90.00
#
_symmetry.space_group_name_H-M   'P 1'
#
loop_
_entity.id
_entity.type
_entity.pdbx_description
1 polymer ?
#
loop_
_entity_poly.entity_id
_entity_poly.type
_entity_poly.pdbx_seq_one_letter_code
_entity_poly.pdbx_strand_id
1 'polypeptide(L)'
;VSSARILVVDDEADINTILSVTLRRAGYEVISAADGLEAVESVQRHAPDLILLDVMMPRADGFEALRRIRELAPTAHTPVIMLTAKGALTDKMKGFERGADDYVAKPFEPAEVLARVQALLKRTAQSRVVRPLLSVLGEWFTAERMAQFGRDLEAARDIQQRLLPPVPARVAGLEAGAVLRSSTIVGGDFFDIFPMGERLGVVVGDVSGKGIPAALLMVMVRTLLREIARDLIAPAEVLTRLNASLCRDMPPSMFVTVMLAALDPADPGRVVLAGGGHPDPVVVGAARGAAAVPLGAGGGTVLGVFSDSAFGEIELTLAAPGDALVLLTDGLVEAQNEDGHRPGLAALLPVLDRERALGAQALADRLTADVLARGGSRLQDDMTVFVLKRS
;
A
#
# COMPACT_ATOMS: atom_id res chain seq x y z
N VAL A 1 -13.88 -27.57 -21.54
CA VAL A 1 -12.81 -26.75 -20.95
C VAL A 1 -11.83 -27.74 -20.36
N SER A 2 -10.59 -27.84 -20.87
CA SER A 2 -9.56 -28.72 -20.30
C SER A 2 -9.26 -28.27 -18.86
N SER A 3 -9.18 -29.22 -17.95
CA SER A 3 -8.77 -28.99 -16.56
C SER A 3 -7.35 -28.41 -16.52
N ALA A 4 -7.09 -27.37 -15.70
CA ALA A 4 -5.74 -26.83 -15.57
C ALA A 4 -4.82 -27.88 -14.93
N ARG A 5 -3.57 -27.93 -15.42
CA ARG A 5 -2.55 -28.88 -14.99
C ARG A 5 -1.62 -28.26 -13.98
N ILE A 6 -1.49 -28.85 -12.79
CA ILE A 6 -0.67 -28.36 -11.70
C ILE A 6 0.45 -29.36 -11.43
N LEU A 7 1.70 -28.87 -11.38
CA LEU A 7 2.86 -29.65 -10.94
C LEU A 7 3.08 -29.41 -9.45
N VAL A 8 3.09 -30.49 -8.66
CA VAL A 8 3.41 -30.46 -7.21
C VAL A 8 4.80 -31.07 -7.04
N VAL A 9 5.71 -30.29 -6.45
CA VAL A 9 7.11 -30.69 -6.22
C VAL A 9 7.44 -30.58 -4.76
N ASP A 10 7.60 -31.71 -4.11
CA ASP A 10 7.94 -31.81 -2.69
C ASP A 10 8.59 -33.19 -2.44
N ASP A 11 9.70 -33.24 -1.70
CA ASP A 11 10.38 -34.50 -1.39
C ASP A 11 9.68 -35.27 -0.25
N GLU A 12 8.80 -34.62 0.52
CA GLU A 12 7.96 -35.25 1.52
C GLU A 12 6.73 -35.91 0.84
N ALA A 13 6.74 -37.24 0.71
CA ALA A 13 5.68 -37.99 0.05
C ALA A 13 4.27 -37.72 0.63
N ASP A 14 4.17 -37.44 1.92
CA ASP A 14 2.90 -37.13 2.60
C ASP A 14 2.36 -35.78 2.15
N ILE A 15 3.20 -34.73 2.08
CA ILE A 15 2.83 -33.40 1.60
C ILE A 15 2.41 -33.46 0.14
N ASN A 16 3.20 -34.13 -0.69
CA ASN A 16 2.91 -34.33 -2.11
C ASN A 16 1.55 -35.04 -2.30
N THR A 17 1.27 -36.06 -1.49
CA THR A 17 0.01 -36.81 -1.52
C THR A 17 -1.17 -35.93 -1.10
N ILE A 18 -1.07 -35.20 0.02
CA ILE A 18 -2.12 -34.33 0.54
C ILE A 18 -2.49 -33.24 -0.48
N LEU A 19 -1.50 -32.56 -1.03
CA LEU A 19 -1.70 -31.52 -2.04
C LEU A 19 -2.31 -32.11 -3.32
N SER A 20 -1.79 -33.24 -3.79
CA SER A 20 -2.31 -33.91 -4.99
C SER A 20 -3.78 -34.32 -4.85
N VAL A 21 -4.16 -34.89 -3.71
CA VAL A 21 -5.55 -35.26 -3.45
C VAL A 21 -6.46 -34.05 -3.37
N THR A 22 -6.01 -32.99 -2.69
CA THR A 22 -6.78 -31.74 -2.53
C THR A 22 -7.03 -31.09 -3.89
N LEU A 23 -6.00 -30.97 -4.71
CA LEU A 23 -6.09 -30.32 -6.04
C LEU A 23 -6.93 -31.17 -7.02
N ARG A 24 -6.78 -32.50 -7.02
CA ARG A 24 -7.62 -33.38 -7.85
C ARG A 24 -9.09 -33.31 -7.45
N ARG A 25 -9.41 -33.23 -6.16
CA ARG A 25 -10.80 -33.03 -5.69
C ARG A 25 -11.38 -31.68 -6.13
N ALA A 26 -10.53 -30.67 -6.30
CA ALA A 26 -10.93 -29.39 -6.84
C ALA A 26 -11.03 -29.35 -8.37
N GLY A 27 -10.79 -30.48 -9.05
CA GLY A 27 -10.98 -30.63 -10.50
C GLY A 27 -9.72 -30.36 -11.34
N TYR A 28 -8.54 -30.28 -10.76
CA TYR A 28 -7.28 -30.08 -11.45
C TYR A 28 -6.62 -31.40 -11.87
N GLU A 29 -5.88 -31.39 -13.00
CA GLU A 29 -4.94 -32.45 -13.35
C GLU A 29 -3.64 -32.22 -12.57
N VAL A 30 -3.14 -33.25 -11.87
CA VAL A 30 -1.96 -33.10 -10.99
C VAL A 30 -0.86 -34.05 -11.41
N ILE A 31 0.32 -33.46 -11.66
CA ILE A 31 1.60 -34.12 -11.85
C ILE A 31 2.40 -33.95 -10.56
N SER A 32 3.14 -34.98 -10.17
CA SER A 32 4.00 -34.93 -8.98
C SER A 32 5.45 -35.12 -9.38
N ALA A 33 6.37 -34.45 -8.67
CA ALA A 33 7.81 -34.64 -8.73
C ALA A 33 8.38 -34.65 -7.31
N ALA A 34 9.47 -35.35 -7.09
CA ALA A 34 10.06 -35.54 -5.77
C ALA A 34 11.31 -34.66 -5.53
N ASP A 35 11.79 -33.93 -6.53
CA ASP A 35 12.93 -33.03 -6.41
C ASP A 35 12.99 -32.01 -7.57
N GLY A 36 13.95 -31.07 -7.45
CA GLY A 36 14.09 -29.98 -8.41
C GLY A 36 14.53 -30.41 -9.82
N LEU A 37 15.22 -31.52 -9.98
CA LEU A 37 15.62 -32.03 -11.31
C LEU A 37 14.42 -32.64 -12.02
N GLU A 38 13.67 -33.49 -11.33
CA GLU A 38 12.44 -34.09 -11.82
C GLU A 38 11.38 -33.01 -12.13
N ALA A 39 11.34 -31.93 -11.34
CA ALA A 39 10.51 -30.77 -11.60
C ALA A 39 10.81 -30.15 -12.97
N VAL A 40 12.07 -29.86 -13.27
CA VAL A 40 12.50 -29.28 -14.57
C VAL A 40 12.12 -30.19 -15.74
N GLU A 41 12.35 -31.50 -15.62
CA GLU A 41 11.97 -32.47 -16.66
C GLU A 41 10.43 -32.52 -16.84
N SER A 42 9.68 -32.51 -15.73
CA SER A 42 8.21 -32.54 -15.75
C SER A 42 7.64 -31.27 -16.41
N VAL A 43 8.24 -30.10 -16.15
CA VAL A 43 7.85 -28.84 -16.78
C VAL A 43 8.05 -28.91 -18.31
N GLN A 44 9.17 -29.45 -18.78
CA GLN A 44 9.45 -29.59 -20.22
C GLN A 44 8.48 -30.56 -20.89
N ARG A 45 8.18 -31.68 -20.23
CA ARG A 45 7.35 -32.76 -20.79
C ARG A 45 5.86 -32.44 -20.79
N HIS A 46 5.38 -31.76 -19.77
CA HIS A 46 3.96 -31.64 -19.49
C HIS A 46 3.40 -30.21 -19.59
N ALA A 47 4.27 -29.19 -19.63
CA ALA A 47 3.90 -27.77 -19.70
C ALA A 47 2.76 -27.40 -18.71
N PRO A 48 2.99 -27.51 -17.37
CA PRO A 48 1.96 -27.24 -16.38
C PRO A 48 1.49 -25.78 -16.41
N ASP A 49 0.23 -25.56 -15.99
CA ASP A 49 -0.37 -24.23 -15.90
C ASP A 49 0.03 -23.49 -14.62
N LEU A 50 0.48 -24.23 -13.57
CA LEU A 50 0.99 -23.72 -12.31
C LEU A 50 1.89 -24.75 -11.65
N ILE A 51 2.90 -24.28 -10.89
CA ILE A 51 3.84 -25.12 -10.15
C ILE A 51 3.77 -24.76 -8.67
N LEU A 52 3.59 -25.79 -7.81
CA LEU A 52 3.86 -25.72 -6.36
C LEU A 52 5.25 -26.32 -6.15
N LEU A 53 6.18 -25.57 -5.57
CA LEU A 53 7.60 -25.93 -5.51
C LEU A 53 8.15 -25.77 -4.10
N ASP A 54 8.52 -26.87 -3.46
CA ASP A 54 9.22 -26.80 -2.18
C ASP A 54 10.59 -26.15 -2.31
N VAL A 55 10.98 -25.38 -1.32
CA VAL A 55 12.29 -24.72 -1.25
C VAL A 55 13.37 -25.72 -0.86
N MET A 56 13.11 -26.58 0.11
CA MET A 56 14.10 -27.43 0.75
C MET A 56 14.02 -28.88 0.25
N MET A 57 14.70 -29.18 -0.84
CA MET A 57 14.71 -30.52 -1.42
C MET A 57 16.14 -31.03 -1.67
N PRO A 58 16.37 -32.34 -1.64
CA PRO A 58 17.67 -32.94 -2.00
C PRO A 58 17.97 -32.78 -3.50
N ARG A 59 19.23 -32.91 -3.89
CA ARG A 59 19.79 -32.89 -5.25
C ARG A 59 19.73 -31.50 -5.93
N ALA A 60 18.61 -30.84 -5.97
CA ALA A 60 18.46 -29.47 -6.42
C ALA A 60 17.38 -28.79 -5.59
N ASP A 61 17.73 -27.70 -4.91
CA ASP A 61 16.78 -26.91 -4.13
C ASP A 61 15.74 -26.20 -5.03
N GLY A 62 14.63 -25.75 -4.42
CA GLY A 62 13.56 -25.13 -5.18
C GLY A 62 13.96 -23.84 -5.88
N PHE A 63 14.96 -23.09 -5.38
CA PHE A 63 15.43 -21.87 -6.05
C PHE A 63 16.25 -22.18 -7.30
N GLU A 64 17.06 -23.22 -7.26
CA GLU A 64 17.80 -23.67 -8.43
C GLU A 64 16.86 -24.25 -9.50
N ALA A 65 15.83 -25.01 -9.07
CA ALA A 65 14.79 -25.49 -9.96
C ALA A 65 14.03 -24.33 -10.61
N LEU A 66 13.61 -23.32 -9.83
CA LEU A 66 12.94 -22.13 -10.32
C LEU A 66 13.78 -21.38 -11.35
N ARG A 67 15.07 -21.17 -11.08
CA ARG A 67 16.00 -20.53 -12.02
C ARG A 67 16.02 -21.26 -13.37
N ARG A 68 16.19 -22.59 -13.36
CA ARG A 68 16.21 -23.41 -14.57
C ARG A 68 14.87 -23.37 -15.31
N ILE A 69 13.74 -23.42 -14.60
CA ILE A 69 12.40 -23.32 -15.19
C ILE A 69 12.21 -21.97 -15.89
N ARG A 70 12.73 -20.87 -15.31
CA ARG A 70 12.65 -19.52 -15.91
C ARG A 70 13.52 -19.38 -17.18
N GLU A 71 14.56 -20.20 -17.33
CA GLU A 71 15.40 -20.23 -18.54
C GLU A 71 14.74 -21.03 -19.68
N LEU A 72 13.70 -21.82 -19.42
CA LEU A 72 12.99 -22.61 -20.43
C LEU A 72 11.97 -21.74 -21.18
N ALA A 73 12.21 -21.44 -22.46
CA ALA A 73 11.44 -20.49 -23.26
C ALA A 73 9.90 -20.67 -23.24
N PRO A 74 9.29 -21.86 -23.36
CA PRO A 74 7.81 -21.97 -23.33
C PRO A 74 7.20 -21.76 -21.97
N THR A 75 7.94 -22.03 -20.87
CA THR A 75 7.44 -22.09 -19.48
C THR A 75 8.00 -21.00 -18.59
N ALA A 76 8.79 -20.09 -19.14
CA ALA A 76 9.40 -18.97 -18.41
C ALA A 76 8.41 -18.12 -17.60
N HIS A 77 7.13 -18.14 -17.99
CA HIS A 77 6.03 -17.37 -17.36
C HIS A 77 4.99 -18.24 -16.64
N THR A 78 5.26 -19.56 -16.48
CA THR A 78 4.36 -20.42 -15.69
C THR A 78 4.38 -19.95 -14.24
N PRO A 79 3.22 -19.65 -13.61
CA PRO A 79 3.18 -19.20 -12.23
C PRO A 79 3.72 -20.25 -11.28
N VAL A 80 4.53 -19.80 -10.30
CA VAL A 80 5.18 -20.64 -9.30
C VAL A 80 4.84 -20.14 -7.90
N ILE A 81 4.26 -21.02 -7.08
CA ILE A 81 4.10 -20.82 -5.63
C ILE A 81 5.20 -21.61 -4.92
N MET A 82 6.03 -20.92 -4.16
CA MET A 82 7.07 -21.57 -3.35
C MET A 82 6.49 -22.03 -2.00
N LEU A 83 6.77 -23.28 -1.61
CA LEU A 83 6.46 -23.81 -0.28
C LEU A 83 7.72 -23.67 0.59
N THR A 84 7.64 -23.01 1.76
CA THR A 84 8.84 -22.66 2.55
C THR A 84 8.64 -22.92 4.04
N ALA A 85 9.70 -23.28 4.78
CA ALA A 85 9.62 -23.45 6.24
C ALA A 85 9.34 -22.12 6.96
N LYS A 86 8.57 -22.21 8.07
CA LYS A 86 8.23 -21.07 8.94
C LYS A 86 9.52 -20.52 9.59
N GLY A 87 9.95 -19.32 9.21
CA GLY A 87 11.19 -18.70 9.71
C GLY A 87 12.17 -18.27 8.61
N ALA A 88 12.05 -18.77 7.39
CA ALA A 88 12.84 -18.35 6.25
C ALA A 88 12.32 -17.04 5.61
N LEU A 89 11.90 -16.06 6.44
CA LEU A 89 11.43 -14.73 5.97
C LEU A 89 12.51 -13.96 5.20
N THR A 90 13.79 -14.17 5.53
CA THR A 90 14.95 -13.66 4.80
C THR A 90 15.09 -14.29 3.40
N ASP A 91 14.63 -15.53 3.23
CA ASP A 91 14.65 -16.20 1.93
C ASP A 91 13.46 -15.82 1.05
N LYS A 92 12.35 -15.30 1.62
CA LYS A 92 11.24 -14.74 0.86
C LYS A 92 11.67 -13.57 -0.03
N MET A 93 12.51 -12.66 0.48
CA MET A 93 13.01 -11.53 -0.31
C MET A 93 13.87 -12.00 -1.48
N LYS A 94 14.78 -12.98 -1.25
CA LYS A 94 15.61 -13.57 -2.31
C LYS A 94 14.79 -14.32 -3.37
N GLY A 95 13.65 -14.85 -3.01
CA GLY A 95 12.80 -15.61 -3.91
C GLY A 95 11.96 -14.72 -4.84
N PHE A 96 11.44 -13.58 -4.38
CA PHE A 96 10.78 -12.59 -5.24
C PHE A 96 11.75 -12.01 -6.28
N GLU A 97 12.98 -11.72 -5.89
CA GLU A 97 14.04 -11.31 -6.83
C GLU A 97 14.37 -12.39 -7.88
N ARG A 98 14.09 -13.67 -7.59
CA ARG A 98 14.33 -14.81 -8.48
C ARG A 98 13.14 -15.26 -9.31
N GLY A 99 11.98 -14.53 -9.24
CA GLY A 99 10.86 -14.71 -10.15
C GLY A 99 9.79 -15.72 -9.69
N ALA A 100 9.60 -15.93 -8.38
CA ALA A 100 8.43 -16.60 -7.84
C ALA A 100 7.21 -15.66 -7.83
N ASP A 101 5.99 -16.22 -7.98
CA ASP A 101 4.76 -15.45 -8.06
C ASP A 101 4.01 -15.38 -6.72
N ASP A 102 4.22 -16.34 -5.82
CA ASP A 102 3.66 -16.36 -4.45
C ASP A 102 4.43 -17.34 -3.54
N TYR A 103 4.15 -17.29 -2.21
CA TYR A 103 4.79 -18.11 -1.18
C TYR A 103 3.77 -18.63 -0.17
N VAL A 104 3.97 -19.88 0.29
CA VAL A 104 3.20 -20.48 1.39
C VAL A 104 4.17 -21.05 2.42
N ALA A 105 3.98 -20.69 3.68
CA ALA A 105 4.83 -21.19 4.77
C ALA A 105 4.32 -22.55 5.29
N LYS A 106 5.22 -23.53 5.41
CA LYS A 106 4.96 -24.81 6.11
C LYS A 106 5.03 -24.59 7.64
N PRO A 107 4.12 -25.18 8.45
CA PRO A 107 2.96 -25.94 8.05
C PRO A 107 1.82 -25.07 7.51
N PHE A 108 1.10 -25.55 6.52
CA PHE A 108 0.00 -24.86 5.87
C PHE A 108 -1.29 -25.71 5.89
N GLU A 109 -2.42 -25.05 5.82
CA GLU A 109 -3.70 -25.71 5.57
C GLU A 109 -3.86 -25.96 4.05
N PRO A 110 -4.25 -27.16 3.61
CA PRO A 110 -4.45 -27.46 2.18
C PRO A 110 -5.44 -26.51 1.50
N ALA A 111 -6.41 -25.98 2.22
CA ALA A 111 -7.36 -24.99 1.74
C ALA A 111 -6.69 -23.65 1.40
N GLU A 112 -5.66 -23.23 2.13
CA GLU A 112 -4.88 -22.01 1.84
C GLU A 112 -4.15 -22.15 0.50
N VAL A 113 -3.47 -23.29 0.30
CA VAL A 113 -2.76 -23.55 -0.96
C VAL A 113 -3.73 -23.55 -2.13
N LEU A 114 -4.90 -24.21 -1.97
CA LEU A 114 -5.93 -24.25 -3.00
C LEU A 114 -6.44 -22.85 -3.36
N ALA A 115 -6.69 -21.99 -2.38
CA ALA A 115 -7.15 -20.61 -2.62
C ALA A 115 -6.12 -19.79 -3.42
N ARG A 116 -4.83 -19.91 -3.11
CA ARG A 116 -3.74 -19.24 -3.83
C ARG A 116 -3.58 -19.76 -5.26
N VAL A 117 -3.67 -21.07 -5.45
CA VAL A 117 -3.69 -21.70 -6.78
C VAL A 117 -4.82 -21.14 -7.63
N GLN A 118 -6.04 -21.06 -7.09
CA GLN A 118 -7.20 -20.52 -7.80
C GLN A 118 -7.00 -19.05 -8.18
N ALA A 119 -6.48 -18.23 -7.27
CA ALA A 119 -6.21 -16.81 -7.51
C ALA A 119 -5.18 -16.59 -8.63
N LEU A 120 -4.07 -17.35 -8.61
CA LEU A 120 -3.03 -17.25 -9.62
C LEU A 120 -3.49 -17.76 -10.99
N LEU A 121 -4.18 -18.90 -11.06
CA LEU A 121 -4.73 -19.44 -12.32
C LEU A 121 -5.74 -18.48 -12.93
N LYS A 122 -6.61 -17.85 -12.13
CA LYS A 122 -7.56 -16.84 -12.61
C LYS A 122 -6.82 -15.64 -13.20
N ARG A 123 -5.78 -15.15 -12.55
CA ARG A 123 -4.94 -14.04 -13.04
C ARG A 123 -4.21 -14.40 -14.34
N THR A 124 -3.68 -15.61 -14.43
CA THR A 124 -2.96 -16.10 -15.62
C THR A 124 -3.90 -16.37 -16.81
N ALA A 125 -5.12 -16.88 -16.55
CA ALA A 125 -6.13 -17.05 -17.58
C ALA A 125 -6.52 -15.71 -18.21
N GLN A 126 -6.67 -14.65 -17.41
CA GLN A 126 -6.87 -13.29 -17.91
C GLN A 126 -5.68 -12.80 -18.74
N SER A 127 -4.44 -13.12 -18.36
CA SER A 127 -3.23 -12.77 -19.10
C SER A 127 -3.07 -13.59 -20.40
N ARG A 128 -3.55 -14.84 -20.47
CA ARG A 128 -3.53 -15.69 -21.68
C ARG A 128 -4.50 -15.21 -22.76
N VAL A 129 -5.60 -14.58 -22.39
CA VAL A 129 -6.52 -13.91 -23.34
C VAL A 129 -5.88 -12.62 -23.89
N VAL A 130 -5.01 -11.99 -23.13
CA VAL A 130 -4.30 -10.75 -23.50
C VAL A 130 -3.12 -11.00 -24.46
N ARG A 131 -2.48 -12.17 -24.46
CA ARG A 131 -1.31 -12.48 -25.32
C ARG A 131 -1.58 -12.49 -26.82
N PRO A 132 -2.66 -13.10 -27.34
CA PRO A 132 -3.04 -12.91 -28.75
C PRO A 132 -3.49 -11.47 -29.04
N LEU A 133 -4.06 -10.77 -28.04
CA LEU A 133 -4.35 -9.34 -28.13
C LEU A 133 -3.06 -8.50 -28.27
N LEU A 134 -1.97 -8.85 -27.58
CA LEU A 134 -0.71 -8.10 -27.65
C LEU A 134 -0.02 -8.20 -29.01
N SER A 135 -0.18 -9.29 -29.78
CA SER A 135 0.30 -9.35 -31.17
C SER A 135 -0.56 -8.52 -32.12
N VAL A 136 -1.85 -8.39 -31.85
CA VAL A 136 -2.76 -7.46 -32.54
C VAL A 136 -2.60 -6.04 -31.97
N LEU A 137 -2.28 -5.88 -30.68
CA LEU A 137 -2.05 -4.59 -30.01
C LEU A 137 -0.70 -3.97 -30.36
N GLY A 138 0.27 -4.73 -30.92
CA GLY A 138 1.51 -4.14 -31.47
C GLY A 138 1.23 -3.10 -32.55
N GLU A 139 0.16 -3.24 -33.31
CA GLU A 139 -0.35 -2.24 -34.26
C GLU A 139 -1.16 -1.11 -33.59
N TRP A 140 -1.58 -1.30 -32.32
CA TRP A 140 -2.38 -0.33 -31.56
C TRP A 140 -1.51 0.60 -30.68
N PHE A 141 -0.30 0.19 -30.31
CA PHE A 141 0.67 1.02 -29.58
C PHE A 141 1.55 1.82 -30.54
N THR A 142 0.92 2.63 -31.38
CA THR A 142 1.68 3.61 -32.17
C THR A 142 2.31 4.66 -31.23
N ALA A 143 3.46 5.22 -31.63
CA ALA A 143 4.11 6.31 -30.90
C ALA A 143 3.12 7.47 -30.60
N GLU A 144 2.18 7.73 -31.52
CA GLU A 144 1.13 8.75 -31.35
C GLU A 144 0.15 8.43 -30.23
N ARG A 145 -0.30 7.16 -30.09
CA ARG A 145 -1.20 6.76 -28.99
C ARG A 145 -0.50 6.76 -27.63
N MET A 146 0.75 6.33 -27.57
CA MET A 146 1.55 6.43 -26.35
C MET A 146 1.76 7.91 -25.95
N ALA A 147 2.02 8.77 -26.92
CA ALA A 147 2.11 10.21 -26.67
C ALA A 147 0.77 10.81 -26.23
N GLN A 148 -0.37 10.35 -26.83
CA GLN A 148 -1.70 10.76 -26.39
C GLN A 148 -2.00 10.30 -24.97
N PHE A 149 -1.73 9.04 -24.65
CA PHE A 149 -1.88 8.51 -23.27
C PHE A 149 -1.03 9.27 -22.25
N GLY A 150 0.21 9.64 -22.62
CA GLY A 150 1.05 10.52 -21.80
C GLY A 150 0.39 11.88 -21.54
N ARG A 151 -0.15 12.53 -22.58
CA ARG A 151 -0.88 13.82 -22.44
C ARG A 151 -2.13 13.68 -21.56
N ASP A 152 -2.88 12.60 -21.71
CA ASP A 152 -4.09 12.35 -20.92
C ASP A 152 -3.74 12.15 -19.43
N LEU A 153 -2.62 11.49 -19.13
CA LEU A 153 -2.10 11.35 -17.76
C LEU A 153 -1.61 12.68 -17.18
N GLU A 154 -0.93 13.49 -17.98
CA GLU A 154 -0.52 14.86 -17.55
C GLU A 154 -1.74 15.71 -17.28
N ALA A 155 -2.77 15.66 -18.13
CA ALA A 155 -4.04 16.36 -17.90
C ALA A 155 -4.74 15.88 -16.61
N ALA A 156 -4.74 14.57 -16.36
CA ALA A 156 -5.28 14.00 -15.11
C ALA A 156 -4.51 14.48 -13.88
N ARG A 157 -3.17 14.57 -13.97
CA ARG A 157 -2.32 15.15 -12.92
C ARG A 157 -2.66 16.61 -12.65
N ASP A 158 -2.82 17.40 -13.69
CA ASP A 158 -3.17 18.81 -13.55
C ASP A 158 -4.52 19.00 -12.89
N ILE A 159 -5.51 18.16 -13.23
CA ILE A 159 -6.82 18.15 -12.57
C ILE A 159 -6.66 17.76 -11.10
N GLN A 160 -5.93 16.71 -10.79
CA GLN A 160 -5.70 16.25 -9.42
C GLN A 160 -5.03 17.33 -8.56
N GLN A 161 -3.99 17.98 -9.10
CA GLN A 161 -3.30 19.07 -8.39
C GLN A 161 -4.20 20.29 -8.13
N ARG A 162 -5.13 20.59 -9.03
CA ARG A 162 -6.11 21.67 -8.83
C ARG A 162 -7.19 21.34 -7.82
N LEU A 163 -7.46 20.06 -7.57
CA LEU A 163 -8.38 19.62 -6.53
C LEU A 163 -7.77 19.78 -5.14
N LEU A 164 -6.45 19.67 -4.99
CA LEU A 164 -5.79 19.92 -3.72
C LEU A 164 -5.86 21.42 -3.37
N PRO A 165 -6.20 21.77 -2.12
CA PRO A 165 -6.26 23.18 -1.75
C PRO A 165 -4.85 23.78 -1.73
N PRO A 166 -4.70 25.07 -2.06
CA PRO A 166 -3.49 25.78 -1.68
C PRO A 166 -3.37 25.77 -0.15
N VAL A 167 -2.18 25.55 0.37
CA VAL A 167 -1.94 25.63 1.81
C VAL A 167 -1.87 27.10 2.21
N PRO A 168 -2.87 27.62 2.97
CA PRO A 168 -2.77 28.99 3.45
C PRO A 168 -1.67 29.10 4.51
N ALA A 169 -1.10 30.28 4.65
CA ALA A 169 -0.06 30.50 5.68
C ALA A 169 -0.56 30.20 7.10
N ARG A 170 -1.89 30.30 7.33
CA ARG A 170 -2.52 29.98 8.61
C ARG A 170 -3.85 29.24 8.44
N VAL A 171 -4.08 28.27 9.32
CA VAL A 171 -5.33 27.50 9.46
C VAL A 171 -5.77 27.60 10.91
N ALA A 172 -6.97 28.12 11.19
CA ALA A 172 -7.50 28.35 12.53
C ALA A 172 -6.49 29.03 13.49
N GLY A 173 -5.74 30.02 13.00
CA GLY A 173 -4.73 30.73 13.81
C GLY A 173 -3.37 30.06 13.92
N LEU A 174 -3.22 28.80 13.55
CA LEU A 174 -1.95 28.07 13.48
C LEU A 174 -1.25 28.33 12.15
N GLU A 175 0.08 28.43 12.16
CA GLU A 175 0.90 28.41 10.94
C GLU A 175 0.75 27.03 10.28
N ALA A 176 0.57 27.00 8.95
CA ALA A 176 0.38 25.77 8.20
C ALA A 176 1.43 25.60 7.11
N GLY A 177 1.84 24.37 6.87
CA GLY A 177 2.73 23.99 5.78
C GLY A 177 2.45 22.57 5.34
N ALA A 178 2.56 22.29 4.04
CA ALA A 178 2.41 20.94 3.55
C ALA A 178 3.29 20.65 2.34
N VAL A 179 3.64 19.38 2.18
CA VAL A 179 4.32 18.83 1.02
C VAL A 179 3.58 17.56 0.61
N LEU A 180 3.26 17.44 -0.67
CA LEU A 180 2.78 16.22 -1.29
C LEU A 180 3.68 15.89 -2.49
N ARG A 181 4.18 14.67 -2.52
CA ARG A 181 5.03 14.14 -3.59
C ARG A 181 4.49 12.81 -4.05
N SER A 182 3.98 12.73 -5.26
CA SER A 182 3.52 11.47 -5.83
C SER A 182 4.68 10.68 -6.43
N SER A 183 4.67 9.36 -6.20
CA SER A 183 5.63 8.38 -6.75
C SER A 183 5.36 8.08 -8.22
N THR A 184 4.15 8.34 -8.68
CA THR A 184 3.66 8.17 -10.05
C THR A 184 3.11 9.51 -10.59
N ILE A 185 2.62 9.51 -11.83
CA ILE A 185 2.08 10.74 -12.46
C ILE A 185 0.87 11.27 -11.68
N VAL A 186 -0.02 10.37 -11.21
CA VAL A 186 -1.17 10.65 -10.34
C VAL A 186 -1.11 9.71 -9.14
N GLY A 187 -1.47 10.16 -7.94
CA GLY A 187 -1.29 9.43 -6.68
C GLY A 187 -2.57 9.18 -5.89
N GLY A 188 -2.45 8.31 -4.87
CA GLY A 188 -3.52 8.04 -3.89
C GLY A 188 -3.51 9.00 -2.71
N ASP A 189 -2.36 9.57 -2.39
CA ASP A 189 -2.18 10.51 -1.30
C ASP A 189 -2.93 11.83 -1.53
N PHE A 190 -3.47 12.37 -0.45
CA PHE A 190 -4.07 13.69 -0.46
C PHE A 190 -4.01 14.36 0.92
N PHE A 191 -4.11 15.67 0.92
CA PHE A 191 -4.51 16.45 2.07
C PHE A 191 -5.65 17.42 1.67
N ASP A 192 -6.42 17.85 2.65
CA ASP A 192 -7.44 18.86 2.43
C ASP A 192 -7.66 19.74 3.66
N ILE A 193 -8.20 20.93 3.40
CA ILE A 193 -8.63 21.89 4.42
C ILE A 193 -10.04 22.32 4.04
N PHE A 194 -11.00 22.14 4.96
CA PHE A 194 -12.40 22.39 4.66
C PHE A 194 -13.19 22.80 5.91
N PRO A 195 -14.33 23.51 5.74
CA PRO A 195 -15.25 23.77 6.84
C PRO A 195 -15.84 22.46 7.39
N MET A 196 -15.95 22.38 8.72
CA MET A 196 -16.48 21.24 9.46
C MET A 196 -17.40 21.79 10.58
N GLY A 197 -18.66 22.05 10.24
CA GLY A 197 -19.55 22.82 11.07
C GLY A 197 -18.94 24.20 11.38
N GLU A 198 -18.81 24.53 12.67
CA GLU A 198 -18.16 25.77 13.14
C GLU A 198 -16.64 25.65 13.25
N ARG A 199 -16.07 24.48 12.96
CA ARG A 199 -14.65 24.17 12.99
C ARG A 199 -14.03 24.17 11.59
N LEU A 200 -12.71 24.00 11.55
CA LEU A 200 -11.98 23.67 10.32
C LEU A 200 -11.44 22.26 10.40
N GLY A 201 -11.75 21.46 9.40
CA GLY A 201 -11.16 20.14 9.20
C GLY A 201 -9.84 20.25 8.44
N VAL A 202 -8.82 19.53 8.91
CA VAL A 202 -7.58 19.25 8.19
C VAL A 202 -7.45 17.74 8.08
N VAL A 203 -7.27 17.23 6.88
CA VAL A 203 -7.14 15.80 6.64
C VAL A 203 -5.85 15.49 5.88
N VAL A 204 -5.22 14.38 6.24
CA VAL A 204 -4.21 13.67 5.44
C VAL A 204 -4.72 12.26 5.24
N GLY A 205 -4.67 11.75 4.03
CA GLY A 205 -5.14 10.41 3.71
C GLY A 205 -4.37 9.79 2.56
N ASP A 206 -4.40 8.47 2.53
CA ASP A 206 -3.83 7.66 1.47
C ASP A 206 -4.83 6.59 1.02
N VAL A 207 -4.97 6.43 -0.28
CA VAL A 207 -5.79 5.40 -0.92
C VAL A 207 -4.89 4.28 -1.39
N SER A 208 -5.11 3.08 -0.89
CA SER A 208 -4.33 1.89 -1.23
C SER A 208 -4.20 1.66 -2.74
N GLY A 209 -3.00 1.28 -3.16
CA GLY A 209 -2.67 1.11 -4.58
C GLY A 209 -2.00 2.35 -5.16
N LYS A 210 -1.76 2.34 -6.49
CA LYS A 210 -0.99 3.42 -7.17
C LYS A 210 -1.61 3.77 -8.51
N GLY A 211 -1.28 4.98 -8.99
CA GLY A 211 -1.67 5.47 -10.30
C GLY A 211 -3.17 5.77 -10.43
N ILE A 212 -3.74 5.57 -11.61
CA ILE A 212 -5.10 6.01 -11.96
C ILE A 212 -6.19 5.49 -11.02
N PRO A 213 -6.23 4.19 -10.64
CA PRO A 213 -7.28 3.70 -9.73
C PRO A 213 -7.27 4.40 -8.38
N ALA A 214 -6.10 4.55 -7.76
CA ALA A 214 -5.96 5.23 -6.48
C ALA A 214 -6.34 6.72 -6.59
N ALA A 215 -5.91 7.40 -7.66
CA ALA A 215 -6.23 8.80 -7.91
C ALA A 215 -7.74 9.05 -8.09
N LEU A 216 -8.47 8.18 -8.77
CA LEU A 216 -9.93 8.30 -8.94
C LEU A 216 -10.66 8.12 -7.61
N LEU A 217 -10.25 7.13 -6.82
CA LEU A 217 -10.83 6.91 -5.49
C LEU A 217 -10.48 8.04 -4.53
N MET A 218 -9.29 8.61 -4.60
CA MET A 218 -8.89 9.77 -3.80
C MET A 218 -9.86 10.94 -4.02
N VAL A 219 -10.22 11.23 -5.28
CA VAL A 219 -11.20 12.31 -5.60
C VAL A 219 -12.56 12.00 -4.99
N MET A 220 -13.01 10.74 -5.07
CA MET A 220 -14.28 10.31 -4.46
C MET A 220 -14.24 10.46 -2.94
N VAL A 221 -13.21 9.93 -2.28
CA VAL A 221 -13.03 9.99 -0.82
C VAL A 221 -13.03 11.44 -0.34
N ARG A 222 -12.22 12.29 -0.96
CA ARG A 222 -12.13 13.72 -0.64
C ARG A 222 -13.47 14.44 -0.78
N THR A 223 -14.22 14.14 -1.84
CA THR A 223 -15.53 14.76 -2.09
C THR A 223 -16.56 14.33 -1.05
N LEU A 224 -16.65 13.02 -0.77
CA LEU A 224 -17.53 12.47 0.26
C LEU A 224 -17.19 13.04 1.65
N LEU A 225 -15.92 13.12 1.98
CA LEU A 225 -15.45 13.65 3.26
C LEU A 225 -15.90 15.09 3.48
N ARG A 226 -15.73 15.97 2.49
CA ARG A 226 -16.20 17.36 2.55
C ARG A 226 -17.71 17.47 2.72
N GLU A 227 -18.47 16.65 2.01
CA GLU A 227 -19.93 16.66 2.09
C GLU A 227 -20.42 16.17 3.45
N ILE A 228 -19.86 15.06 3.95
CA ILE A 228 -20.21 14.49 5.26
C ILE A 228 -19.83 15.45 6.40
N ALA A 229 -18.68 16.10 6.29
CA ALA A 229 -18.16 16.96 7.35
C ALA A 229 -18.89 18.30 7.47
N ARG A 230 -19.69 18.69 6.46
CA ARG A 230 -20.34 20.03 6.40
C ARG A 230 -21.10 20.39 7.67
N ASP A 231 -21.86 19.44 8.20
CA ASP A 231 -22.74 19.63 9.34
C ASP A 231 -22.27 18.95 10.62
N LEU A 232 -21.06 18.40 10.62
CA LEU A 232 -20.47 17.65 11.72
C LEU A 232 -19.29 18.38 12.33
N ILE A 233 -19.09 18.24 13.63
CA ILE A 233 -17.96 18.81 14.37
C ILE A 233 -17.04 17.74 15.00
N ALA A 234 -17.48 16.47 14.98
CA ALA A 234 -16.79 15.34 15.59
C ALA A 234 -16.05 14.50 14.52
N PRO A 235 -14.71 14.48 14.50
CA PRO A 235 -13.93 13.73 13.50
C PRO A 235 -14.29 12.24 13.43
N ALA A 236 -14.51 11.59 14.56
CA ALA A 236 -14.88 10.16 14.59
C ALA A 236 -16.22 9.88 13.91
N GLU A 237 -17.21 10.75 14.07
CA GLU A 237 -18.50 10.63 13.39
C GLU A 237 -18.35 10.80 11.88
N VAL A 238 -17.52 11.75 11.44
CA VAL A 238 -17.20 11.95 10.02
C VAL A 238 -16.59 10.68 9.44
N LEU A 239 -15.58 10.10 10.11
CA LEU A 239 -14.93 8.85 9.64
C LEU A 239 -15.90 7.67 9.65
N THR A 240 -16.77 7.55 10.63
CA THR A 240 -17.79 6.49 10.68
C THR A 240 -18.76 6.56 9.49
N ARG A 241 -19.27 7.76 9.16
CA ARG A 241 -20.15 7.96 8.01
C ARG A 241 -19.42 7.77 6.68
N LEU A 242 -18.17 8.25 6.58
CA LEU A 242 -17.33 8.04 5.42
C LEU A 242 -17.08 6.54 5.19
N ASN A 243 -16.69 5.80 6.24
CA ASN A 243 -16.48 4.36 6.17
C ASN A 243 -17.71 3.61 5.65
N ALA A 244 -18.90 3.93 6.20
CA ALA A 244 -20.15 3.32 5.75
C ALA A 244 -20.46 3.59 4.26
N SER A 245 -20.07 4.76 3.72
CA SER A 245 -20.20 5.06 2.30
C SER A 245 -19.17 4.30 1.48
N LEU A 246 -17.90 4.27 1.90
CA LEU A 246 -16.83 3.59 1.20
C LEU A 246 -17.04 2.07 1.13
N CYS A 247 -17.52 1.43 2.20
CA CYS A 247 -17.82 0.00 2.20
C CYS A 247 -18.90 -0.41 1.16
N ARG A 248 -19.75 0.54 0.71
CA ARG A 248 -20.75 0.27 -0.33
C ARG A 248 -20.18 0.41 -1.74
N ASP A 249 -19.29 1.38 -1.95
CA ASP A 249 -18.94 1.86 -3.28
C ASP A 249 -17.50 1.54 -3.71
N MET A 250 -16.64 1.13 -2.77
CA MET A 250 -15.25 0.80 -3.07
C MET A 250 -15.07 -0.63 -3.60
N PRO A 251 -14.08 -0.85 -4.50
CA PRO A 251 -13.66 -2.21 -4.88
C PRO A 251 -13.16 -2.98 -3.65
N PRO A 252 -13.48 -4.29 -3.53
CA PRO A 252 -13.13 -5.10 -2.33
C PRO A 252 -11.63 -5.22 -2.02
N SER A 253 -10.77 -4.89 -2.99
CA SER A 253 -9.30 -4.96 -2.84
C SER A 253 -8.66 -3.62 -2.46
N MET A 254 -9.47 -2.57 -2.25
CA MET A 254 -8.97 -1.23 -1.96
C MET A 254 -9.49 -0.74 -0.61
N PHE A 255 -8.70 0.08 0.04
CA PHE A 255 -9.02 0.70 1.33
C PHE A 255 -8.42 2.10 1.39
N VAL A 256 -8.78 2.85 2.42
CA VAL A 256 -8.26 4.20 2.65
C VAL A 256 -7.74 4.31 4.06
N THR A 257 -6.60 4.95 4.23
CA THR A 257 -6.13 5.41 5.53
C THR A 257 -6.32 6.91 5.66
N VAL A 258 -6.77 7.38 6.81
CA VAL A 258 -7.09 8.81 7.02
C VAL A 258 -6.72 9.24 8.44
N MET A 259 -6.13 10.44 8.54
CA MET A 259 -6.02 11.21 9.79
C MET A 259 -6.79 12.51 9.62
N LEU A 260 -7.83 12.72 10.42
CA LEU A 260 -8.67 13.92 10.40
C LEU A 260 -8.49 14.71 11.70
N ALA A 261 -8.10 15.98 11.56
CA ALA A 261 -7.98 16.95 12.65
C ALA A 261 -9.12 17.98 12.55
N ALA A 262 -9.84 18.20 13.65
CA ALA A 262 -10.78 19.29 13.79
C ALA A 262 -10.16 20.40 14.65
N LEU A 263 -10.13 21.62 14.10
CA LEU A 263 -9.54 22.82 14.70
C LEU A 263 -10.65 23.80 15.05
N ASP A 264 -10.61 24.34 16.26
CA ASP A 264 -11.53 25.40 16.68
C ASP A 264 -10.87 26.77 16.44
N PRO A 265 -11.43 27.63 15.56
CA PRO A 265 -10.88 28.96 15.34
C PRO A 265 -10.90 29.85 16.60
N ALA A 266 -11.81 29.57 17.56
CA ALA A 266 -11.89 30.28 18.82
C ALA A 266 -10.85 29.82 19.86
N ASP A 267 -10.30 28.59 19.67
CA ASP A 267 -9.23 28.03 20.50
C ASP A 267 -8.14 27.39 19.61
N PRO A 268 -7.28 28.20 19.00
CA PRO A 268 -6.29 27.72 18.02
C PRO A 268 -5.29 26.66 18.52
N GLY A 269 -5.19 26.48 19.82
CA GLY A 269 -4.32 25.46 20.42
C GLY A 269 -4.97 24.08 20.54
N ARG A 270 -6.29 24.01 20.50
CA ARG A 270 -7.06 22.79 20.72
C ARG A 270 -7.29 22.06 19.40
N VAL A 271 -6.89 20.81 19.35
CA VAL A 271 -7.03 19.94 18.17
C VAL A 271 -7.66 18.63 18.58
N VAL A 272 -8.77 18.25 17.92
CA VAL A 272 -9.40 16.92 18.09
C VAL A 272 -9.05 16.09 16.88
N LEU A 273 -8.52 14.89 17.11
CA LEU A 273 -8.02 13.96 16.08
C LEU A 273 -8.82 12.67 16.06
N ALA A 274 -9.11 12.17 14.88
CA ALA A 274 -9.55 10.80 14.66
C ALA A 274 -8.78 10.18 13.51
N GLY A 275 -8.40 8.90 13.62
CA GLY A 275 -7.67 8.17 12.62
C GLY A 275 -8.38 6.91 12.16
N GLY A 276 -8.12 6.50 10.93
CA GLY A 276 -8.56 5.23 10.36
C GLY A 276 -7.40 4.53 9.67
N GLY A 277 -6.68 3.66 10.40
CA GLY A 277 -5.54 2.90 9.88
C GLY A 277 -4.34 3.72 9.42
N HIS A 278 -4.29 5.01 9.76
CA HIS A 278 -3.26 5.96 9.33
C HIS A 278 -2.10 5.99 10.34
N PRO A 279 -0.85 6.33 9.91
CA PRO A 279 0.26 6.52 10.83
C PRO A 279 -0.07 7.48 11.96
N ASP A 280 0.45 7.20 13.18
CA ASP A 280 0.24 8.05 14.34
C ASP A 280 0.76 9.47 14.08
N PRO A 281 0.02 10.52 14.50
CA PRO A 281 0.47 11.90 14.38
C PRO A 281 1.66 12.15 15.31
N VAL A 282 2.52 13.10 14.95
CA VAL A 282 3.65 13.50 15.77
C VAL A 282 3.39 14.89 16.34
N VAL A 283 3.52 15.03 17.66
CA VAL A 283 3.58 16.33 18.33
C VAL A 283 5.03 16.70 18.57
N VAL A 284 5.40 17.90 18.12
CA VAL A 284 6.72 18.50 18.38
C VAL A 284 6.51 19.59 19.41
N GLY A 285 6.92 19.33 20.66
CA GLY A 285 6.81 20.29 21.75
C GLY A 285 8.07 21.11 21.92
N ALA A 286 7.93 22.43 22.13
CA ALA A 286 9.07 23.31 22.37
C ALA A 286 9.93 22.87 23.57
N ALA A 287 9.30 22.30 24.59
CA ALA A 287 9.96 21.82 25.82
C ALA A 287 10.12 20.29 25.93
N ARG A 288 9.31 19.53 25.16
CA ARG A 288 9.21 18.06 25.30
C ARG A 288 9.84 17.28 24.15
N GLY A 289 10.26 17.96 23.08
CA GLY A 289 10.76 17.33 21.87
C GLY A 289 9.66 16.71 21.00
N ALA A 290 10.06 15.90 20.00
CA ALA A 290 9.16 15.24 19.08
C ALA A 290 8.73 13.88 19.61
N ALA A 291 7.43 13.59 19.62
CA ALA A 291 6.87 12.31 20.05
C ALA A 291 5.66 11.93 19.21
N ALA A 292 5.58 10.66 18.84
CA ALA A 292 4.35 10.09 18.27
C ALA A 292 3.25 10.05 19.34
N VAL A 293 2.02 10.30 18.93
CA VAL A 293 0.84 10.28 19.80
C VAL A 293 -0.06 9.13 19.36
N PRO A 294 0.04 7.96 20.03
CA PRO A 294 -0.81 6.82 19.68
C PRO A 294 -2.29 7.15 19.87
N LEU A 295 -3.10 6.91 18.85
CA LEU A 295 -4.55 7.03 18.96
C LEU A 295 -5.18 5.89 19.78
N GLY A 296 -4.38 4.86 20.11
CA GLY A 296 -4.82 3.69 20.88
C GLY A 296 -5.89 2.87 20.15
N ALA A 297 -6.73 2.18 20.92
CA ALA A 297 -7.84 1.39 20.37
C ALA A 297 -8.87 2.23 19.57
N GLY A 298 -8.84 3.57 19.73
CA GLY A 298 -9.67 4.50 18.97
C GLY A 298 -9.10 4.91 17.61
N GLY A 299 -7.85 4.52 17.27
CA GLY A 299 -7.22 4.80 15.98
C GLY A 299 -7.87 4.09 14.78
N GLY A 300 -8.81 3.20 15.06
CA GLY A 300 -9.61 2.53 14.06
C GLY A 300 -8.81 1.63 13.10
N THR A 301 -9.54 0.83 12.33
CA THR A 301 -8.99 0.12 11.17
C THR A 301 -9.07 1.00 9.93
N VAL A 302 -8.47 0.56 8.83
CA VAL A 302 -8.61 1.22 7.52
C VAL A 302 -10.09 1.36 7.12
N LEU A 303 -10.42 2.39 6.35
CA LEU A 303 -11.78 2.64 5.87
C LEU A 303 -12.07 1.85 4.58
N GLY A 304 -13.34 1.49 4.40
CA GLY A 304 -13.82 0.81 3.20
C GLY A 304 -13.76 -0.72 3.25
N VAL A 305 -13.37 -1.32 4.38
CA VAL A 305 -13.22 -2.79 4.53
C VAL A 305 -14.30 -3.37 5.45
N PHE A 306 -14.46 -2.82 6.64
CA PHE A 306 -15.41 -3.32 7.64
C PHE A 306 -16.46 -2.24 7.95
N SER A 307 -17.72 -2.52 7.65
CA SER A 307 -18.83 -1.55 7.80
C SER A 307 -19.15 -1.19 9.25
N ASP A 308 -18.79 -2.06 10.18
CA ASP A 308 -19.01 -1.93 11.62
C ASP A 308 -17.81 -1.37 12.40
N SER A 309 -16.81 -0.84 11.69
CA SER A 309 -15.64 -0.22 12.31
C SER A 309 -16.04 1.00 13.14
N ALA A 310 -15.51 1.06 14.35
CA ALA A 310 -15.62 2.21 15.23
C ALA A 310 -14.34 3.04 15.18
N PHE A 311 -14.49 4.36 15.19
CA PHE A 311 -13.39 5.32 15.23
C PHE A 311 -13.49 6.11 16.53
N GLY A 312 -12.34 6.30 17.18
CA GLY A 312 -12.24 7.09 18.41
C GLY A 312 -11.66 8.48 18.15
N GLU A 313 -11.66 9.29 19.19
CA GLU A 313 -11.07 10.62 19.17
C GLU A 313 -10.04 10.77 20.28
N ILE A 314 -9.01 11.57 20.01
CA ILE A 314 -8.13 12.11 21.02
C ILE A 314 -8.12 13.63 20.93
N GLU A 315 -7.93 14.29 22.07
CA GLU A 315 -7.78 15.74 22.14
C GLU A 315 -6.32 16.07 22.46
N LEU A 316 -5.75 16.99 21.71
CA LEU A 316 -4.40 17.50 21.89
C LEU A 316 -4.46 19.01 22.12
N THR A 317 -3.47 19.50 22.87
CA THR A 317 -3.28 20.94 23.05
C THR A 317 -1.86 21.34 22.64
N LEU A 318 -1.76 22.19 21.64
CA LEU A 318 -0.54 22.90 21.27
C LEU A 318 -0.47 24.13 22.18
N ALA A 319 0.13 23.97 23.36
CA ALA A 319 0.03 24.96 24.46
C ALA A 319 0.97 26.14 24.29
N ALA A 320 2.17 25.92 23.78
CA ALA A 320 3.24 26.91 23.71
C ALA A 320 3.55 27.34 22.27
N PRO A 321 4.00 28.60 22.06
CA PRO A 321 4.60 28.98 20.81
C PRO A 321 5.74 28.02 20.43
N GLY A 322 5.72 27.58 19.19
CA GLY A 322 6.66 26.57 18.68
C GLY A 322 6.15 25.13 18.75
N ASP A 323 5.09 24.83 19.52
CA ASP A 323 4.46 23.50 19.45
C ASP A 323 3.88 23.24 18.06
N ALA A 324 4.08 22.04 17.55
CA ALA A 324 3.57 21.67 16.23
C ALA A 324 2.94 20.27 16.23
N LEU A 325 1.92 20.10 15.38
CA LEU A 325 1.33 18.82 15.02
C LEU A 325 1.78 18.49 13.61
N VAL A 326 2.32 17.29 13.40
CA VAL A 326 2.74 16.77 12.11
C VAL A 326 1.91 15.54 11.77
N LEU A 327 1.18 15.63 10.66
CA LEU A 327 0.43 14.53 10.04
C LEU A 327 1.24 14.06 8.82
N LEU A 328 1.33 12.74 8.60
CA LEU A 328 2.16 12.19 7.54
C LEU A 328 1.61 10.84 7.07
N THR A 329 1.83 10.52 5.79
CA THR A 329 1.47 9.23 5.21
C THR A 329 2.58 8.19 5.38
N ASP A 330 2.26 6.94 5.13
CA ASP A 330 3.16 5.80 5.28
C ASP A 330 4.37 5.86 4.34
N GLY A 331 4.26 6.51 3.19
CA GLY A 331 5.39 6.73 2.28
C GLY A 331 6.60 7.42 2.91
N LEU A 332 6.40 8.22 3.99
CA LEU A 332 7.52 8.74 4.78
C LEU A 332 8.02 7.73 5.83
N VAL A 333 7.10 6.98 6.43
CA VAL A 333 7.39 6.02 7.50
C VAL A 333 8.05 4.76 6.95
N GLU A 334 7.58 4.31 5.77
CA GLU A 334 8.03 3.09 5.11
C GLU A 334 9.14 3.31 4.08
N ALA A 335 9.59 4.55 3.91
CA ALA A 335 10.71 4.85 3.02
C ALA A 335 11.94 4.00 3.37
N GLN A 336 12.45 3.28 2.38
CA GLN A 336 13.64 2.46 2.54
C GLN A 336 14.90 3.33 2.42
N ASN A 337 15.91 3.06 3.25
CA ASN A 337 17.25 3.61 3.06
C ASN A 337 17.98 2.85 1.92
N GLU A 338 19.21 3.26 1.59
CA GLU A 338 20.05 2.62 0.56
C GLU A 338 20.30 1.13 0.82
N ASP A 339 20.26 0.69 2.08
CA ASP A 339 20.42 -0.71 2.48
C ASP A 339 19.11 -1.52 2.42
N GLY A 340 17.99 -0.91 1.99
CA GLY A 340 16.67 -1.53 1.94
C GLY A 340 15.96 -1.63 3.30
N HIS A 341 16.50 -1.00 4.34
CA HIS A 341 15.91 -0.99 5.68
C HIS A 341 14.81 0.08 5.78
N ARG A 342 13.70 -0.23 6.45
CA ARG A 342 12.61 0.72 6.75
C ARG A 342 12.75 1.20 8.20
N PRO A 343 13.30 2.39 8.44
CA PRO A 343 13.59 2.83 9.79
C PRO A 343 12.34 3.24 10.59
N GLY A 344 11.20 3.38 9.94
CA GLY A 344 9.92 3.68 10.58
C GLY A 344 9.81 5.12 11.10
N LEU A 345 8.68 5.40 11.78
CA LEU A 345 8.40 6.73 12.36
C LEU A 345 9.50 7.19 13.35
N ALA A 346 10.11 6.25 14.05
CA ALA A 346 11.15 6.56 15.04
C ALA A 346 12.36 7.30 14.44
N ALA A 347 12.67 7.10 13.15
CA ALA A 347 13.77 7.78 12.48
C ALA A 347 13.46 9.24 12.11
N LEU A 348 12.18 9.61 12.09
CA LEU A 348 11.75 10.96 11.77
C LEU A 348 11.78 11.87 13.01
N LEU A 349 11.57 11.31 14.20
CA LEU A 349 11.52 12.07 15.46
C LEU A 349 12.78 12.91 15.73
N PRO A 350 14.02 12.40 15.57
CA PRO A 350 15.23 13.19 15.76
C PRO A 350 15.36 14.37 14.77
N VAL A 351 14.84 14.21 13.55
CA VAL A 351 14.83 15.28 12.54
C VAL A 351 13.87 16.39 12.96
N LEU A 352 12.64 16.00 13.32
CA LEU A 352 11.62 16.93 13.79
C LEU A 352 12.08 17.70 15.04
N ASP A 353 12.76 17.02 15.96
CA ASP A 353 13.28 17.64 17.17
C ASP A 353 14.42 18.64 16.88
N ARG A 354 15.35 18.27 16.02
CA ARG A 354 16.47 19.13 15.60
C ARG A 354 15.98 20.38 14.88
N GLU A 355 14.99 20.22 13.99
CA GLU A 355 14.49 21.27 13.09
C GLU A 355 13.24 21.99 13.64
N ARG A 356 12.86 21.76 14.89
CA ARG A 356 11.65 22.30 15.52
C ARG A 356 11.52 23.82 15.51
N ALA A 357 12.66 24.55 15.36
CA ALA A 357 12.65 26.00 15.29
C ALA A 357 12.16 26.55 13.91
N LEU A 358 12.14 25.72 12.88
CA LEU A 358 11.68 26.12 11.55
C LEU A 358 10.17 26.41 11.54
N GLY A 359 9.73 27.32 10.65
CA GLY A 359 8.31 27.50 10.35
C GLY A 359 7.67 26.25 9.76
N ALA A 360 6.33 26.20 9.74
CA ALA A 360 5.59 25.00 9.37
C ALA A 360 5.95 24.48 7.97
N GLN A 361 6.00 25.35 6.96
CA GLN A 361 6.37 24.95 5.60
C GLN A 361 7.82 24.46 5.50
N ALA A 362 8.76 25.19 6.13
CA ALA A 362 10.17 24.80 6.10
C ALA A 362 10.43 23.48 6.84
N LEU A 363 9.65 23.17 7.89
CA LEU A 363 9.71 21.90 8.58
C LEU A 363 9.22 20.75 7.72
N ALA A 364 8.09 20.93 6.99
CA ALA A 364 7.57 19.94 6.05
C ALA A 364 8.56 19.67 4.89
N ASP A 365 9.13 20.73 4.32
CA ASP A 365 10.15 20.63 3.25
C ASP A 365 11.39 19.89 3.74
N ARG A 366 11.86 20.22 4.95
CA ARG A 366 13.06 19.62 5.53
C ARG A 366 12.89 18.14 5.83
N LEU A 367 11.72 17.75 6.39
CA LEU A 367 11.41 16.36 6.68
C LEU A 367 11.37 15.53 5.39
N THR A 368 10.68 16.03 4.37
CA THR A 368 10.61 15.38 3.06
C THR A 368 11.99 15.24 2.41
N ALA A 369 12.81 16.29 2.47
CA ALA A 369 14.17 16.29 1.92
C ALA A 369 15.08 15.28 2.64
N ASP A 370 14.94 15.13 3.97
CA ASP A 370 15.71 14.16 4.76
C ASP A 370 15.38 12.72 4.37
N VAL A 371 14.07 12.40 4.19
CA VAL A 371 13.63 11.08 3.75
C VAL A 371 14.15 10.76 2.35
N LEU A 372 14.03 11.70 1.41
CA LEU A 372 14.55 11.55 0.05
C LEU A 372 16.07 11.33 0.01
N ALA A 373 16.81 12.04 0.86
CA ALA A 373 18.26 11.89 0.95
C ALA A 373 18.70 10.51 1.46
N ARG A 374 17.88 9.87 2.27
CA ARG A 374 18.15 8.50 2.82
C ARG A 374 17.75 7.39 1.86
N GLY A 375 16.70 7.60 1.06
CA GLY A 375 16.07 6.56 0.21
C GLY A 375 16.56 6.53 -1.24
N GLY A 376 17.51 7.37 -1.63
CA GLY A 376 17.95 7.48 -3.03
C GLY A 376 16.97 8.27 -3.90
N SER A 377 17.21 8.27 -5.23
CA SER A 377 16.53 9.19 -6.17
C SER A 377 15.11 8.77 -6.58
N ARG A 378 14.60 7.62 -6.15
CA ARG A 378 13.29 7.08 -6.59
C ARG A 378 12.33 6.90 -5.42
N LEU A 379 11.23 7.66 -5.46
CA LEU A 379 10.10 7.47 -4.55
C LEU A 379 9.48 6.10 -4.75
N GLN A 380 9.36 5.32 -3.68
CA GLN A 380 8.70 4.01 -3.71
C GLN A 380 7.20 4.14 -3.51
N ASP A 381 6.75 5.14 -2.73
CA ASP A 381 5.35 5.48 -2.50
C ASP A 381 5.11 6.98 -2.48
N ASP A 382 3.84 7.38 -2.52
CA ASP A 382 3.45 8.77 -2.38
C ASP A 382 3.83 9.25 -0.97
N MET A 383 4.21 10.50 -0.83
CA MET A 383 4.61 11.09 0.45
C MET A 383 3.85 12.38 0.70
N THR A 384 3.14 12.43 1.82
CA THR A 384 2.44 13.62 2.28
C THR A 384 2.82 13.98 3.70
N VAL A 385 3.17 15.24 3.91
CA VAL A 385 3.38 15.85 5.22
C VAL A 385 2.49 17.07 5.35
N PHE A 386 1.78 17.19 6.45
CA PHE A 386 1.06 18.40 6.82
C PHE A 386 1.45 18.84 8.23
N VAL A 387 1.86 20.09 8.37
CA VAL A 387 2.34 20.66 9.64
C VAL A 387 1.41 21.79 10.07
N LEU A 388 0.93 21.73 11.31
CA LEU A 388 0.25 22.82 12.01
C LEU A 388 1.13 23.27 13.17
N LYS A 389 1.48 24.54 13.25
CA LYS A 389 2.42 25.07 14.26
C LYS A 389 1.84 26.29 14.94
N ARG A 390 1.94 26.32 16.27
CA ARG A 390 1.61 27.48 17.08
C ARG A 390 2.72 28.52 16.94
N SER A 391 2.36 29.73 16.53
CA SER A 391 3.28 30.88 16.42
C SER A 391 3.32 31.68 17.71
#